data_43d8ced49e61fc09a39805290648c8bc
#
_entry.id   43d8ced49e61fc09a39805290648c8bc
#
_cell.length_a   1.000
_cell.length_b   1.000
_cell.length_c   1.000
_cell.angle_alpha   90.00
_cell.angle_beta   90.00
_cell.angle_gamma   90.00
#
_symmetry.space_group_name_H-M   'P 1'
#
loop_
_entity.id
_entity.type
_entity.pdbx_description
1 polymer ?
#
loop_
_entity_poly.entity_id
_entity_poly.type
_entity_poly.pdbx_seq_one_letter_code
_entity_poly.pdbx_strand_id
1 'polypeptide(L)'
;SYSQYGCHEGNGQWGSYSQNEEGSHNIIFDEDEQHPYHVKVFVESCTSIGSRYGGGLGGPATVTGDTYVNINMMRGHVNEEIQPLGHIGQVFGGGKEAKVKGSTKIDIGTEIANEEYGAIITPTIGGVESEDYEKTKYLHWEEDRYIAISSSEAGVYGGGKNANVEGDATLSIGTKEQTDLSKGTQITGNIFGGGYGHTTHVTGSVSVKIGERTVSGSTVSYSGNAIITGNVYGGSAMGTVNSSDNTNCTENATTVVTMNYGDITGSIYGGGEGNSEHAADVYGPVTVTIWNGKVSGAVYGCNYTNGSPKSTVTVNINGTATPVESATYAIPAVNGGGNLAEYNGGQT
;
A
#
# COMPACT_ATOMS: atom_id res chain seq x y z
N SER A 1 15.24 16.01 -13.21
CA SER A 1 16.25 14.96 -12.99
C SER A 1 15.52 13.64 -12.76
N TYR A 2 15.95 12.61 -13.44
CA TYR A 2 15.34 11.29 -13.35
C TYR A 2 15.90 10.57 -12.14
N SER A 3 15.01 10.00 -11.31
CA SER A 3 15.44 9.17 -10.19
C SER A 3 16.23 7.97 -10.69
N GLN A 4 17.34 7.72 -10.06
CA GLN A 4 18.28 6.69 -10.43
C GLN A 4 17.75 5.31 -10.04
N TYR A 5 17.86 4.39 -10.96
CA TYR A 5 17.51 3.01 -10.74
C TYR A 5 18.71 2.24 -10.21
N GLY A 6 18.52 1.38 -9.23
CA GLY A 6 19.51 0.40 -8.86
C GLY A 6 19.84 -0.52 -10.03
N CYS A 7 21.08 -0.84 -10.24
CA CYS A 7 21.52 -1.84 -11.22
C CYS A 7 21.79 -3.16 -10.53
N HIS A 8 21.53 -4.26 -11.23
CA HIS A 8 21.73 -5.62 -10.72
C HIS A 8 23.03 -6.20 -11.28
N GLU A 9 23.91 -6.68 -10.41
CA GLU A 9 24.95 -7.62 -10.78
C GLU A 9 24.94 -8.88 -9.92
N GLY A 10 24.78 -9.99 -10.60
CA GLY A 10 25.15 -11.38 -10.31
C GLY A 10 24.74 -12.05 -9.01
N ASN A 11 24.59 -11.37 -7.90
CA ASN A 11 24.30 -12.00 -6.60
C ASN A 11 23.05 -11.47 -5.88
N GLY A 12 22.26 -10.63 -6.55
CA GLY A 12 21.00 -10.11 -6.00
C GLY A 12 21.17 -9.01 -4.95
N GLN A 13 22.34 -8.43 -4.77
CA GLN A 13 22.55 -7.29 -3.89
C GLN A 13 22.38 -5.98 -4.67
N TRP A 14 21.77 -5.00 -4.02
CA TRP A 14 21.51 -3.68 -4.58
C TRP A 14 22.26 -2.61 -3.81
N GLY A 15 22.70 -1.57 -4.53
CA GLY A 15 23.42 -0.46 -3.94
C GLY A 15 23.14 0.85 -4.65
N SER A 16 23.58 1.95 -4.08
CA SER A 16 23.62 3.23 -4.75
C SER A 16 24.72 3.21 -5.83
N TYR A 17 24.49 3.99 -6.85
CA TYR A 17 25.31 4.02 -8.05
C TYR A 17 26.07 5.33 -8.14
N SER A 18 27.39 5.25 -8.30
CA SER A 18 28.21 6.42 -8.62
C SER A 18 29.03 6.17 -9.88
N GLN A 19 29.20 7.21 -10.68
CA GLN A 19 30.08 7.20 -11.82
C GLN A 19 31.47 7.70 -11.38
N ASN A 20 32.51 6.92 -11.62
CA ASN A 20 33.87 7.38 -11.37
C ASN A 20 34.37 8.27 -12.54
N GLU A 21 35.52 8.92 -12.35
CA GLU A 21 36.13 9.82 -13.36
C GLU A 21 36.50 9.15 -14.68
N GLU A 22 36.57 7.82 -14.72
CA GLU A 22 36.83 7.00 -15.92
C GLU A 22 35.55 6.54 -16.63
N GLY A 23 34.35 6.89 -16.13
CA GLY A 23 33.08 6.50 -16.71
C GLY A 23 32.66 5.08 -16.37
N SER A 24 33.39 4.33 -15.57
CA SER A 24 32.92 3.08 -15.02
C SER A 24 32.02 3.29 -13.82
N HIS A 25 31.10 2.39 -13.62
CA HIS A 25 30.05 2.51 -12.62
C HIS A 25 30.36 1.59 -11.45
N ASN A 26 30.54 2.18 -10.26
CA ASN A 26 30.69 1.44 -9.03
C ASN A 26 29.33 1.36 -8.33
N ILE A 27 28.91 0.16 -7.99
CA ILE A 27 27.77 -0.02 -7.12
C ILE A 27 28.27 0.15 -5.69
N ILE A 28 27.83 1.24 -5.04
CA ILE A 28 28.11 1.48 -3.63
C ILE A 28 26.92 0.90 -2.88
N PHE A 29 27.14 -0.16 -2.11
CA PHE A 29 26.13 -0.70 -1.21
C PHE A 29 25.91 0.31 -0.09
N ASP A 30 24.71 0.86 -0.05
CA ASP A 30 24.31 1.82 0.97
C ASP A 30 23.97 1.04 2.24
N GLU A 31 24.96 0.84 3.10
CA GLU A 31 24.78 0.34 4.47
C GLU A 31 24.29 1.46 5.38
N ASP A 32 23.25 2.19 4.95
CA ASP A 32 22.60 3.18 5.78
C ASP A 32 21.79 2.45 6.86
N GLU A 33 22.22 2.54 8.11
CA GLU A 33 21.52 1.96 9.26
C GLU A 33 20.07 2.46 9.41
N GLN A 34 19.72 3.59 8.78
CA GLN A 34 18.37 4.17 8.81
C GLN A 34 17.45 3.59 7.72
N HIS A 35 18.02 3.02 6.66
CA HIS A 35 17.28 2.45 5.53
C HIS A 35 17.86 1.09 5.11
N PRO A 36 17.63 0.04 5.90
CA PRO A 36 18.24 -1.27 5.70
C PRO A 36 17.66 -2.07 4.52
N TYR A 37 16.87 -1.44 3.64
CA TYR A 37 16.22 -2.13 2.53
C TYR A 37 17.19 -2.36 1.37
N HIS A 38 17.22 -3.57 0.84
CA HIS A 38 18.15 -3.95 -0.22
C HIS A 38 17.70 -3.49 -1.61
N VAL A 39 16.39 -3.30 -1.83
CA VAL A 39 15.85 -2.74 -3.08
C VAL A 39 14.97 -1.55 -2.76
N LYS A 40 15.34 -0.39 -3.28
CA LYS A 40 14.61 0.86 -3.07
C LYS A 40 14.06 1.39 -4.38
N VAL A 41 12.78 1.75 -4.38
CA VAL A 41 12.11 2.34 -5.52
C VAL A 41 11.44 3.64 -5.09
N PHE A 42 11.91 4.76 -5.64
CA PHE A 42 11.36 6.08 -5.40
C PHE A 42 10.59 6.56 -6.63
N VAL A 43 9.39 7.07 -6.41
CA VAL A 43 8.62 7.78 -7.44
C VAL A 43 8.47 9.22 -6.97
N GLU A 44 9.33 10.08 -7.47
CA GLU A 44 9.35 11.53 -7.13
C GLU A 44 8.53 12.34 -8.13
N SER A 45 8.35 11.84 -9.35
CA SER A 45 7.52 12.45 -10.38
C SER A 45 7.16 11.41 -11.45
N CYS A 46 5.93 11.41 -11.89
CA CYS A 46 5.51 10.63 -13.07
C CYS A 46 4.31 11.29 -13.74
N THR A 47 4.09 10.96 -15.00
CA THR A 47 2.86 11.30 -15.71
C THR A 47 1.89 10.12 -15.69
N SER A 48 2.39 8.91 -15.95
CA SER A 48 1.58 7.70 -15.95
C SER A 48 2.48 6.47 -15.72
N ILE A 49 2.11 5.64 -14.74
CA ILE A 49 2.73 4.34 -14.48
C ILE A 49 1.60 3.33 -14.32
N GLY A 50 1.56 2.29 -15.15
CA GLY A 50 0.54 1.24 -15.05
C GLY A 50 0.69 0.44 -13.76
N SER A 51 1.87 -0.13 -13.53
CA SER A 51 2.13 -0.93 -12.32
C SER A 51 3.53 -0.69 -11.79
N ARG A 52 3.67 -0.68 -10.48
CA ARG A 52 4.90 -0.49 -9.73
C ARG A 52 5.17 -1.67 -8.82
N TYR A 53 6.37 -2.22 -8.88
CA TYR A 53 6.79 -3.36 -8.06
C TYR A 53 8.05 -3.01 -7.28
N GLY A 54 8.09 -3.33 -5.99
CA GLY A 54 9.31 -3.26 -5.19
C GLY A 54 10.30 -4.38 -5.51
N GLY A 55 9.78 -5.55 -5.88
CA GLY A 55 10.56 -6.72 -6.25
C GLY A 55 10.78 -6.89 -7.76
N GLY A 56 11.27 -8.06 -8.14
CA GLY A 56 11.59 -8.40 -9.53
C GLY A 56 10.37 -8.80 -10.38
N LEU A 57 10.65 -9.10 -11.65
CA LEU A 57 9.69 -9.60 -12.64
C LEU A 57 10.09 -11.02 -13.09
N GLY A 58 9.16 -11.96 -12.94
CA GLY A 58 9.37 -13.37 -13.31
C GLY A 58 10.15 -14.18 -12.27
N GLY A 59 9.86 -15.49 -12.21
CA GLY A 59 10.34 -16.38 -11.15
C GLY A 59 11.84 -16.33 -10.81
N PRO A 60 12.76 -16.24 -11.78
CA PRO A 60 14.20 -16.16 -11.49
C PRO A 60 14.64 -14.86 -10.82
N ALA A 61 13.85 -13.77 -10.89
CA ALA A 61 14.21 -12.47 -10.37
C ALA A 61 13.89 -12.32 -8.87
N THR A 62 14.19 -13.35 -8.07
CA THR A 62 13.98 -13.34 -6.61
C THR A 62 14.84 -12.26 -5.96
N VAL A 63 14.23 -11.45 -5.08
CA VAL A 63 14.93 -10.53 -4.20
C VAL A 63 15.23 -11.26 -2.89
N THR A 64 16.52 -11.34 -2.52
CA THR A 64 16.94 -12.04 -1.29
C THR A 64 16.74 -11.19 -0.04
N GLY A 65 16.85 -9.86 -0.15
CA GLY A 65 16.62 -8.93 0.95
C GLY A 65 15.23 -8.30 0.92
N ASP A 66 15.13 -7.17 1.58
CA ASP A 66 13.91 -6.40 1.70
C ASP A 66 13.65 -5.52 0.47
N THR A 67 12.42 -5.06 0.31
CA THR A 67 12.04 -4.08 -0.71
C THR A 67 11.38 -2.87 -0.07
N TYR A 68 11.68 -1.70 -0.64
CA TYR A 68 11.08 -0.44 -0.23
C TYR A 68 10.55 0.34 -1.43
N VAL A 69 9.27 0.70 -1.38
CA VAL A 69 8.61 1.55 -2.37
C VAL A 69 8.19 2.85 -1.69
N ASN A 70 8.70 3.97 -2.18
CA ASN A 70 8.37 5.30 -1.71
C ASN A 70 7.70 6.08 -2.83
N ILE A 71 6.51 6.62 -2.56
CA ILE A 71 5.74 7.44 -3.51
C ILE A 71 5.39 8.75 -2.80
N ASN A 72 6.33 9.68 -2.84
CA ASN A 72 6.23 11.03 -2.30
C ASN A 72 6.50 12.02 -3.43
N MET A 73 5.56 12.08 -4.39
CA MET A 73 5.73 12.89 -5.59
C MET A 73 5.63 14.37 -5.30
N MET A 74 6.57 15.11 -5.85
CA MET A 74 6.57 16.56 -5.90
C MET A 74 6.01 17.04 -7.24
N ARG A 75 5.31 18.17 -7.23
CA ARG A 75 4.92 18.82 -8.49
C ARG A 75 6.15 19.13 -9.31
N GLY A 76 6.18 18.61 -10.52
CA GLY A 76 7.18 18.99 -11.51
C GLY A 76 6.93 20.42 -11.97
N HIS A 77 8.00 21.20 -12.11
CA HIS A 77 7.97 22.47 -12.82
C HIS A 77 8.53 22.25 -14.22
N VAL A 78 7.72 22.57 -15.23
CA VAL A 78 8.14 22.63 -16.63
C VAL A 78 7.85 24.04 -17.11
N ASN A 79 8.88 24.77 -17.51
CA ASN A 79 8.79 26.17 -17.97
C ASN A 79 8.08 27.08 -16.95
N GLU A 80 8.40 26.95 -15.67
CA GLU A 80 7.83 27.73 -14.56
C GLU A 80 6.34 27.45 -14.27
N GLU A 81 5.71 26.56 -15.01
CA GLU A 81 4.35 26.12 -14.76
C GLU A 81 4.32 24.85 -13.92
N ILE A 82 3.40 24.79 -12.95
CA ILE A 82 3.16 23.62 -12.14
C ILE A 82 2.41 22.58 -12.99
N GLN A 83 3.05 21.45 -13.26
CA GLN A 83 2.43 20.39 -14.04
C GLN A 83 1.52 19.52 -13.15
N PRO A 84 0.41 19.01 -13.68
CA PRO A 84 -0.45 18.08 -12.96
C PRO A 84 0.33 16.80 -12.64
N LEU A 85 -0.05 16.17 -11.53
CA LEU A 85 0.48 14.87 -11.15
C LEU A 85 -0.07 13.78 -12.05
N GLY A 86 0.75 12.75 -12.26
CA GLY A 86 0.36 11.60 -13.04
C GLY A 86 -0.43 10.56 -12.23
N HIS A 87 -0.76 9.47 -12.90
CA HIS A 87 -1.45 8.32 -12.36
C HIS A 87 -0.52 7.12 -12.18
N ILE A 88 -0.74 6.36 -11.11
CA ILE A 88 -0.16 5.04 -10.90
C ILE A 88 -1.32 4.06 -10.73
N GLY A 89 -1.47 3.09 -11.64
CA GLY A 89 -2.58 2.15 -11.58
C GLY A 89 -2.47 1.16 -10.43
N GLN A 90 -1.29 0.55 -10.24
CA GLN A 90 -1.04 -0.45 -9.20
C GLN A 90 0.30 -0.23 -8.53
N VAL A 91 0.36 -0.45 -7.21
CA VAL A 91 1.59 -0.44 -6.42
C VAL A 91 1.71 -1.75 -5.65
N PHE A 92 2.83 -2.44 -5.78
CA PHE A 92 3.15 -3.67 -5.07
C PHE A 92 4.45 -3.51 -4.29
N GLY A 93 4.45 -3.91 -3.02
CA GLY A 93 5.67 -4.00 -2.23
C GLY A 93 6.59 -5.12 -2.71
N GLY A 94 6.01 -6.26 -3.10
CA GLY A 94 6.72 -7.41 -3.66
C GLY A 94 6.95 -7.36 -5.16
N GLY A 95 7.29 -8.51 -5.75
CA GLY A 95 7.53 -8.65 -7.18
C GLY A 95 6.29 -9.11 -7.96
N LYS A 96 6.42 -9.14 -9.29
CA LYS A 96 5.48 -9.81 -10.18
C LYS A 96 6.04 -11.18 -10.56
N GLU A 97 5.42 -12.25 -10.08
CA GLU A 97 5.87 -13.63 -10.27
C GLU A 97 7.28 -13.90 -9.69
N ALA A 98 7.88 -12.92 -9.02
CA ALA A 98 9.20 -12.98 -8.42
C ALA A 98 9.10 -12.83 -6.90
N LYS A 99 9.65 -13.81 -6.19
CA LYS A 99 9.63 -13.87 -4.73
C LYS A 99 10.47 -12.76 -4.10
N VAL A 100 10.03 -12.26 -2.95
CA VAL A 100 10.84 -11.48 -2.01
C VAL A 100 11.06 -12.34 -0.77
N LYS A 101 12.33 -12.64 -0.42
CA LYS A 101 12.67 -13.44 0.77
C LYS A 101 12.66 -12.60 2.05
N GLY A 102 12.85 -11.29 1.94
CA GLY A 102 12.74 -10.35 3.04
C GLY A 102 11.35 -9.78 3.18
N SER A 103 11.29 -8.64 3.84
CA SER A 103 10.07 -7.86 4.09
C SER A 103 9.82 -6.84 2.99
N THR A 104 8.60 -6.35 2.90
CA THR A 104 8.21 -5.28 1.99
C THR A 104 7.73 -4.07 2.77
N LYS A 105 8.09 -2.88 2.32
CA LYS A 105 7.58 -1.62 2.86
C LYS A 105 7.13 -0.70 1.73
N ILE A 106 5.96 -0.07 1.94
CA ILE A 106 5.41 0.95 1.05
C ILE A 106 5.09 2.19 1.88
N ASP A 107 5.64 3.33 1.48
CA ASP A 107 5.32 4.64 2.01
C ASP A 107 4.73 5.52 0.91
N ILE A 108 3.50 6.02 1.11
CA ILE A 108 2.77 6.86 0.16
C ILE A 108 2.26 8.10 0.88
N GLY A 109 2.71 9.30 0.46
CA GLY A 109 2.29 10.54 1.10
C GLY A 109 2.76 10.65 2.55
N THR A 110 3.99 10.23 2.84
CA THR A 110 4.57 10.18 4.19
C THR A 110 5.56 11.30 4.48
N GLU A 111 5.98 12.06 3.47
CA GLU A 111 6.97 13.13 3.59
C GLU A 111 6.34 14.51 3.46
N ILE A 112 6.94 15.50 4.12
CA ILE A 112 6.58 16.90 3.98
C ILE A 112 7.28 17.47 2.74
N ALA A 113 6.61 18.39 2.02
CA ALA A 113 7.22 19.18 0.97
C ALA A 113 8.49 19.87 1.48
N ASN A 114 9.52 19.91 0.64
CA ASN A 114 10.63 20.81 0.92
C ASN A 114 10.29 22.24 0.44
N GLU A 115 10.98 23.24 0.99
CA GLU A 115 10.73 24.65 0.69
C GLU A 115 11.01 25.01 -0.79
N GLU A 116 11.86 24.23 -1.46
CA GLU A 116 12.29 24.48 -2.84
C GLU A 116 11.23 24.09 -3.88
N TYR A 117 10.47 23.01 -3.64
CA TYR A 117 9.54 22.45 -4.63
C TYR A 117 8.06 22.60 -4.25
N GLY A 118 7.75 23.23 -3.13
CA GLY A 118 6.39 23.43 -2.66
C GLY A 118 5.75 22.16 -2.08
N ALA A 119 4.44 22.08 -2.12
CA ALA A 119 3.72 20.97 -1.48
C ALA A 119 4.00 19.63 -2.17
N ILE A 120 4.34 18.61 -1.39
CA ILE A 120 4.38 17.24 -1.88
C ILE A 120 2.96 16.82 -2.20
N ILE A 121 2.75 16.37 -3.41
CA ILE A 121 1.48 15.88 -3.89
C ILE A 121 1.68 14.43 -4.31
N THR A 122 0.87 13.56 -3.73
CA THR A 122 0.87 12.15 -4.11
C THR A 122 0.06 11.98 -5.39
N PRO A 123 0.50 11.13 -6.33
CA PRO A 123 -0.29 10.82 -7.50
C PRO A 123 -1.57 10.09 -7.10
N THR A 124 -2.58 10.17 -7.94
CA THR A 124 -3.75 9.31 -7.80
C THR A 124 -3.34 7.85 -8.08
N ILE A 125 -3.63 6.97 -7.12
CA ILE A 125 -3.38 5.55 -7.27
C ILE A 125 -4.71 4.83 -7.45
N GLY A 126 -4.84 4.14 -8.57
CA GLY A 126 -6.06 3.40 -8.87
C GLY A 126 -6.47 3.48 -10.34
N GLY A 127 -7.69 3.07 -10.62
CA GLY A 127 -8.29 3.11 -11.95
C GLY A 127 -8.52 4.54 -12.43
N VAL A 128 -8.38 4.74 -13.72
CA VAL A 128 -8.70 6.01 -14.39
C VAL A 128 -10.14 5.92 -14.89
N GLU A 129 -10.97 6.91 -14.57
CA GLU A 129 -12.30 7.02 -15.18
C GLU A 129 -12.18 7.32 -16.68
N SER A 130 -13.21 6.94 -17.44
CA SER A 130 -13.19 7.00 -18.91
C SER A 130 -12.89 8.37 -19.50
N GLU A 131 -13.25 9.46 -18.79
CA GLU A 131 -12.97 10.83 -19.22
C GLU A 131 -11.48 11.21 -19.04
N ASP A 132 -10.82 10.65 -18.04
CA ASP A 132 -9.39 10.86 -17.83
C ASP A 132 -8.53 9.96 -18.74
N TYR A 133 -9.10 8.86 -19.22
CA TYR A 133 -8.46 7.98 -20.19
C TYR A 133 -8.04 8.71 -21.46
N GLU A 134 -8.90 9.55 -22.00
CA GLU A 134 -8.60 10.33 -23.21
C GLU A 134 -7.47 11.36 -22.97
N LYS A 135 -7.35 11.91 -21.77
CA LYS A 135 -6.26 12.84 -21.42
C LYS A 135 -4.92 12.12 -21.26
N THR A 136 -4.93 10.94 -20.66
CA THR A 136 -3.71 10.14 -20.46
C THR A 136 -3.25 9.45 -21.74
N LYS A 137 -4.14 9.17 -22.68
CA LYS A 137 -3.87 8.58 -23.99
C LYS A 137 -2.83 9.37 -24.81
N TYR A 138 -2.82 10.68 -24.71
CA TYR A 138 -1.86 11.52 -25.44
C TYR A 138 -0.45 11.53 -24.85
N LEU A 139 -0.24 10.90 -23.71
CA LEU A 139 1.05 10.81 -23.06
C LEU A 139 1.79 9.50 -23.39
N HIS A 140 1.17 8.61 -24.19
CA HIS A 140 1.75 7.36 -24.63
C HIS A 140 2.30 7.47 -26.04
N TRP A 141 3.52 7.03 -26.19
CA TRP A 141 4.29 7.06 -27.44
C TRP A 141 3.89 5.97 -28.43
N GLU A 142 3.20 4.92 -27.96
CA GLU A 142 2.79 3.78 -28.77
C GLU A 142 1.41 3.28 -28.31
N GLU A 143 0.43 3.34 -29.19
CA GLU A 143 -0.95 2.91 -28.94
C GLU A 143 -1.06 1.44 -28.50
N ASP A 144 -0.12 0.60 -28.90
CA ASP A 144 -0.14 -0.85 -28.64
C ASP A 144 0.34 -1.26 -27.24
N ARG A 145 0.79 -0.33 -26.39
CA ARG A 145 1.34 -0.62 -25.06
C ARG A 145 0.50 -0.13 -23.90
N TYR A 146 -0.66 0.40 -24.18
CA TYR A 146 -1.56 0.82 -23.12
C TYR A 146 -2.18 -0.40 -22.45
N ILE A 147 -1.72 -0.72 -21.25
CA ILE A 147 -2.37 -1.73 -20.41
C ILE A 147 -3.45 -1.02 -19.61
N ALA A 148 -4.68 -1.15 -20.05
CA ALA A 148 -5.83 -0.78 -19.25
C ALA A 148 -5.85 -1.69 -18.01
N ILE A 149 -5.55 -1.14 -16.84
CA ILE A 149 -5.73 -1.86 -15.58
C ILE A 149 -7.21 -1.77 -15.23
N SER A 150 -7.85 -2.92 -15.05
CA SER A 150 -9.25 -2.94 -14.66
C SER A 150 -9.41 -2.25 -13.30
N SER A 151 -10.50 -1.54 -13.10
CA SER A 151 -10.80 -0.87 -11.84
C SER A 151 -10.82 -1.83 -10.64
N SER A 152 -11.08 -3.11 -10.85
CA SER A 152 -11.05 -4.16 -9.82
C SER A 152 -9.65 -4.55 -9.37
N GLU A 153 -8.61 -4.30 -10.18
CA GLU A 153 -7.23 -4.60 -9.83
C GLU A 153 -6.42 -3.36 -9.42
N ALA A 154 -6.98 -2.17 -9.60
CA ALA A 154 -6.31 -0.93 -9.25
C ALA A 154 -6.15 -0.81 -7.73
N GLY A 155 -4.99 -0.35 -7.27
CA GLY A 155 -4.76 -0.10 -5.85
C GLY A 155 -3.35 -0.39 -5.36
N VAL A 156 -3.25 -0.57 -4.05
CA VAL A 156 -1.99 -0.76 -3.31
C VAL A 156 -1.99 -2.12 -2.64
N TYR A 157 -0.89 -2.87 -2.81
CA TYR A 157 -0.71 -4.22 -2.29
C TYR A 157 0.62 -4.31 -1.56
N GLY A 158 0.60 -4.65 -0.27
CA GLY A 158 1.81 -4.83 0.53
C GLY A 158 2.69 -5.98 0.05
N GLY A 159 2.06 -7.06 -0.41
CA GLY A 159 2.72 -8.23 -0.98
C GLY A 159 3.03 -8.11 -2.47
N GLY A 160 3.22 -9.25 -3.12
CA GLY A 160 3.50 -9.35 -4.55
C GLY A 160 2.25 -9.61 -5.42
N LYS A 161 2.44 -9.57 -6.74
CA LYS A 161 1.47 -10.04 -7.73
C LYS A 161 1.86 -11.44 -8.21
N ASN A 162 1.07 -12.44 -7.85
CA ASN A 162 1.38 -13.86 -8.07
C ASN A 162 2.78 -14.24 -7.56
N ALA A 163 3.17 -13.69 -6.42
CA ALA A 163 4.50 -13.86 -5.85
C ALA A 163 4.47 -13.74 -4.33
N ASN A 164 5.27 -14.55 -3.66
CA ASN A 164 5.34 -14.61 -2.21
C ASN A 164 6.29 -13.57 -1.63
N VAL A 165 5.97 -13.13 -0.41
CA VAL A 165 6.83 -12.37 0.48
C VAL A 165 7.06 -13.24 1.72
N GLU A 166 8.32 -13.59 2.01
CA GLU A 166 8.65 -14.48 3.14
C GLU A 166 8.75 -13.72 4.48
N GLY A 167 8.96 -12.41 4.43
CA GLY A 167 8.94 -11.50 5.58
C GLY A 167 7.60 -10.80 5.81
N ASP A 168 7.68 -9.64 6.46
CA ASP A 168 6.53 -8.79 6.78
C ASP A 168 6.12 -7.90 5.61
N ALA A 169 4.88 -7.41 5.62
CA ALA A 169 4.41 -6.39 4.69
C ALA A 169 3.89 -5.17 5.46
N THR A 170 4.48 -4.00 5.22
CA THR A 170 4.13 -2.77 5.93
C THR A 170 3.76 -1.66 4.95
N LEU A 171 2.60 -1.02 5.18
CA LEU A 171 2.10 0.11 4.42
C LEU A 171 1.88 1.30 5.33
N SER A 172 2.40 2.47 4.94
CA SER A 172 2.11 3.76 5.57
C SER A 172 1.55 4.73 4.53
N ILE A 173 0.34 5.23 4.75
CA ILE A 173 -0.40 5.98 3.75
C ILE A 173 -0.89 7.29 4.34
N GLY A 174 -0.54 8.41 3.69
CA GLY A 174 -1.03 9.74 4.02
C GLY A 174 -0.74 10.15 5.46
N THR A 175 0.47 9.88 5.96
CA THR A 175 0.81 10.14 7.37
C THR A 175 1.20 11.59 7.65
N LYS A 176 1.44 12.40 6.62
CA LYS A 176 1.83 13.81 6.79
C LYS A 176 0.67 14.74 6.61
N GLU A 177 0.67 15.79 7.43
CA GLU A 177 -0.33 16.83 7.37
C GLU A 177 -0.22 17.63 6.07
N GLN A 178 -1.35 17.84 5.44
CA GLN A 178 -1.54 18.74 4.30
C GLN A 178 -2.71 19.65 4.60
N THR A 179 -2.55 20.95 4.43
CA THR A 179 -3.62 21.92 4.68
C THR A 179 -4.65 21.99 3.55
N ASP A 180 -4.24 21.59 2.35
CA ASP A 180 -5.12 21.56 1.17
C ASP A 180 -5.43 20.11 0.81
N LEU A 181 -6.64 19.65 1.11
CA LEU A 181 -7.09 18.29 0.84
C LEU A 181 -7.04 17.90 -0.64
N SER A 182 -7.16 18.88 -1.56
CA SER A 182 -7.02 18.61 -3.00
C SER A 182 -5.61 18.17 -3.38
N LYS A 183 -4.65 18.38 -2.47
CA LYS A 183 -3.24 18.01 -2.61
C LYS A 183 -2.88 16.80 -1.74
N GLY A 184 -3.86 16.17 -1.11
CA GLY A 184 -3.66 15.00 -0.28
C GLY A 184 -3.37 13.74 -1.08
N THR A 185 -3.10 12.68 -0.34
CA THR A 185 -2.90 11.34 -0.88
C THR A 185 -4.24 10.77 -1.33
N GLN A 186 -4.43 10.63 -2.63
CA GLN A 186 -5.66 10.11 -3.21
C GLN A 186 -5.46 8.69 -3.73
N ILE A 187 -6.25 7.75 -3.22
CA ILE A 187 -6.26 6.36 -3.67
C ILE A 187 -7.66 6.01 -4.12
N THR A 188 -7.85 5.84 -5.42
CA THR A 188 -9.15 5.48 -6.01
C THR A 188 -9.40 3.97 -6.08
N GLY A 189 -8.38 3.16 -5.85
CA GLY A 189 -8.47 1.70 -5.76
C GLY A 189 -8.50 1.20 -4.32
N ASN A 190 -8.46 -0.13 -4.19
CA ASN A 190 -8.40 -0.79 -2.90
C ASN A 190 -6.98 -0.80 -2.31
N ILE A 191 -6.89 -0.96 -1.00
CA ILE A 191 -5.64 -1.16 -0.28
C ILE A 191 -5.67 -2.54 0.36
N PHE A 192 -4.63 -3.33 0.11
CA PHE A 192 -4.45 -4.66 0.69
C PHE A 192 -3.11 -4.72 1.43
N GLY A 193 -3.15 -5.14 2.67
CA GLY A 193 -1.93 -5.41 3.42
C GLY A 193 -1.11 -6.56 2.82
N GLY A 194 -1.80 -7.58 2.28
CA GLY A 194 -1.20 -8.70 1.55
C GLY A 194 -1.04 -8.44 0.05
N GLY A 195 -0.99 -9.52 -0.73
CA GLY A 195 -0.75 -9.49 -2.18
C GLY A 195 -1.99 -9.70 -3.04
N TYR A 196 -1.75 -9.79 -4.34
CA TYR A 196 -2.74 -10.10 -5.37
C TYR A 196 -2.43 -11.43 -6.05
N GLY A 197 -3.41 -12.32 -6.10
CA GLY A 197 -3.32 -13.65 -6.70
C GLY A 197 -3.50 -14.77 -5.68
N HIS A 198 -4.19 -15.84 -6.07
CA HIS A 198 -4.57 -16.93 -5.17
C HIS A 198 -3.40 -17.77 -4.65
N THR A 199 -2.26 -17.71 -5.32
CA THR A 199 -1.03 -18.39 -4.90
C THR A 199 -0.09 -17.51 -4.07
N THR A 200 -0.51 -16.26 -3.80
CA THR A 200 0.33 -15.30 -3.09
C THR A 200 0.24 -15.49 -1.59
N HIS A 201 1.40 -15.49 -0.94
CA HIS A 201 1.50 -15.53 0.52
C HIS A 201 2.37 -14.37 1.02
N VAL A 202 1.95 -13.77 2.13
CA VAL A 202 2.82 -12.98 3.00
C VAL A 202 3.00 -13.79 4.27
N THR A 203 4.22 -14.30 4.48
CA THR A 203 4.49 -15.23 5.57
C THR A 203 4.50 -14.55 6.93
N GLY A 204 5.07 -13.36 7.02
CA GLY A 204 5.20 -12.57 8.25
C GLY A 204 3.95 -11.77 8.61
N SER A 205 4.16 -10.76 9.43
CA SER A 205 3.12 -9.84 9.86
C SER A 205 2.72 -8.87 8.75
N VAL A 206 1.48 -8.43 8.81
CA VAL A 206 0.94 -7.41 7.89
C VAL A 206 0.48 -6.19 8.69
N SER A 207 0.92 -5.01 8.28
CA SER A 207 0.54 -3.74 8.89
C SER A 207 0.10 -2.72 7.86
N VAL A 208 -1.12 -2.21 7.99
CA VAL A 208 -1.65 -1.09 7.20
C VAL A 208 -1.90 0.08 8.14
N LYS A 209 -1.17 1.19 7.93
CA LYS A 209 -1.31 2.43 8.70
C LYS A 209 -1.77 3.57 7.80
N ILE A 210 -2.87 4.23 8.19
CA ILE A 210 -3.45 5.39 7.49
C ILE A 210 -3.43 6.57 8.44
N GLY A 211 -2.81 7.67 8.00
CA GLY A 211 -2.58 8.83 8.87
C GLY A 211 -1.59 8.55 10.00
N GLU A 212 -1.33 9.57 10.81
CA GLU A 212 -0.38 9.50 11.93
C GLU A 212 -1.06 9.91 13.24
N ARG A 213 -0.66 9.29 14.31
CA ARG A 213 -1.02 9.64 15.69
C ARG A 213 0.25 9.86 16.50
N THR A 214 0.41 11.07 17.00
CA THR A 214 1.57 11.43 17.83
C THR A 214 1.13 11.69 19.24
N VAL A 215 1.87 11.15 20.21
CA VAL A 215 1.64 11.37 21.65
C VAL A 215 2.86 12.09 22.21
N SER A 216 2.63 13.27 22.77
CA SER A 216 3.66 14.07 23.44
C SER A 216 3.16 14.44 24.85
N GLY A 217 3.67 13.78 25.86
CA GLY A 217 3.15 13.88 27.22
C GLY A 217 1.68 13.47 27.29
N SER A 218 0.81 14.39 27.71
CA SER A 218 -0.64 14.18 27.74
C SER A 218 -1.36 14.63 26.47
N THR A 219 -0.65 15.21 25.50
CA THR A 219 -1.24 15.72 24.27
C THR A 219 -1.21 14.64 23.19
N VAL A 220 -2.36 14.39 22.58
CA VAL A 220 -2.50 13.50 21.41
C VAL A 220 -2.86 14.36 20.21
N SER A 221 -2.11 14.21 19.13
CA SER A 221 -2.41 14.84 17.85
C SER A 221 -2.58 13.79 16.75
N TYR A 222 -3.37 14.13 15.77
CA TYR A 222 -3.64 13.31 14.60
C TYR A 222 -3.28 14.14 13.36
N SER A 223 -2.57 13.53 12.42
CA SER A 223 -2.18 14.17 11.17
C SER A 223 -2.39 13.23 10.00
N GLY A 224 -2.44 13.81 8.81
CA GLY A 224 -2.63 13.06 7.58
C GLY A 224 -3.82 13.57 6.79
N ASN A 225 -3.86 13.19 5.52
CA ASN A 225 -4.89 13.64 4.59
C ASN A 225 -5.16 12.60 3.51
N ALA A 226 -5.05 11.32 3.85
CA ALA A 226 -5.41 10.25 2.95
C ALA A 226 -6.90 10.31 2.60
N ILE A 227 -7.20 10.31 1.31
CA ILE A 227 -8.55 10.18 0.73
C ILE A 227 -8.57 8.87 -0.06
N ILE A 228 -9.33 7.91 0.43
CA ILE A 228 -9.39 6.56 -0.14
C ILE A 228 -10.83 6.28 -0.57
N THR A 229 -11.06 6.13 -1.88
CA THR A 229 -12.42 5.82 -2.38
C THR A 229 -12.72 4.33 -2.41
N GLY A 230 -11.68 3.48 -2.45
CA GLY A 230 -11.81 2.03 -2.34
C GLY A 230 -11.92 1.53 -0.91
N ASN A 231 -11.86 0.23 -0.77
CA ASN A 231 -11.83 -0.46 0.53
C ASN A 231 -10.40 -0.64 1.03
N VAL A 232 -10.26 -0.83 2.34
CA VAL A 232 -9.00 -1.15 3.01
C VAL A 232 -9.11 -2.55 3.62
N TYR A 233 -8.15 -3.40 3.30
CA TYR A 233 -8.06 -4.77 3.77
C TYR A 233 -6.75 -5.02 4.50
N GLY A 234 -6.82 -5.67 5.66
CA GLY A 234 -5.62 -6.16 6.35
C GLY A 234 -4.96 -7.32 5.62
N GLY A 235 -5.76 -8.22 5.04
CA GLY A 235 -5.30 -9.38 4.30
C GLY A 235 -5.02 -9.13 2.82
N SER A 236 -5.02 -10.21 2.05
CA SER A 236 -4.79 -10.22 0.59
C SER A 236 -6.09 -10.06 -0.21
N ALA A 237 -5.95 -9.77 -1.51
CA ALA A 237 -7.10 -9.81 -2.41
C ALA A 237 -7.63 -11.25 -2.57
N MET A 238 -6.77 -12.23 -2.83
CA MET A 238 -7.16 -13.63 -3.03
C MET A 238 -6.18 -14.63 -2.38
N GLY A 239 -5.03 -14.19 -1.92
CA GLY A 239 -4.01 -15.03 -1.30
C GLY A 239 -4.08 -14.99 0.22
N THR A 240 -3.10 -15.55 0.89
CA THR A 240 -3.06 -15.67 2.34
C THR A 240 -2.04 -14.78 2.99
N VAL A 241 -2.22 -14.50 4.28
CA VAL A 241 -1.24 -13.78 5.10
C VAL A 241 -0.99 -14.50 6.42
N ASN A 242 0.15 -14.24 7.02
CA ASN A 242 0.63 -14.80 8.29
C ASN A 242 0.85 -16.32 8.25
N SER A 243 1.11 -16.89 7.07
CA SER A 243 1.38 -18.32 6.92
C SER A 243 2.29 -18.57 5.72
N SER A 244 3.16 -19.54 5.84
CA SER A 244 4.03 -20.02 4.76
C SER A 244 3.48 -21.24 4.03
N ASP A 245 2.54 -21.95 4.63
CA ASP A 245 2.06 -23.28 4.20
C ASP A 245 0.54 -23.39 4.08
N ASN A 246 -0.20 -22.31 4.36
CA ASN A 246 -1.67 -22.26 4.40
C ASN A 246 -2.31 -23.23 5.40
N THR A 247 -1.60 -23.62 6.43
CA THR A 247 -2.10 -24.51 7.47
C THR A 247 -1.90 -23.94 8.86
N ASN A 248 -0.76 -23.31 9.10
CA ASN A 248 -0.39 -22.79 10.41
C ASN A 248 -0.05 -21.31 10.34
N CYS A 249 -0.33 -20.58 11.43
CA CYS A 249 0.18 -19.24 11.60
C CYS A 249 1.71 -19.28 11.77
N THR A 250 2.41 -18.40 11.07
CA THR A 250 3.82 -18.12 11.35
C THR A 250 3.95 -17.57 12.77
N GLU A 251 4.96 -18.01 13.49
CA GLU A 251 5.15 -17.63 14.89
C GLU A 251 5.15 -16.10 15.07
N ASN A 252 4.29 -15.62 15.97
CA ASN A 252 4.07 -14.21 16.28
C ASN A 252 3.59 -13.31 15.12
N ALA A 253 3.24 -13.87 13.95
CA ALA A 253 2.73 -13.09 12.85
C ALA A 253 1.29 -12.59 13.14
N THR A 254 1.03 -11.33 12.80
CA THR A 254 -0.25 -10.66 13.05
C THR A 254 -0.69 -9.84 11.83
N THR A 255 -1.98 -9.55 11.75
CA THR A 255 -2.52 -8.60 10.77
C THR A 255 -3.13 -7.41 11.49
N VAL A 256 -2.61 -6.22 11.21
CA VAL A 256 -3.02 -4.98 11.87
C VAL A 256 -3.44 -3.93 10.85
N VAL A 257 -4.64 -3.37 11.03
CA VAL A 257 -5.12 -2.19 10.30
C VAL A 257 -5.32 -1.06 11.29
N THR A 258 -4.60 0.03 11.12
CA THR A 258 -4.69 1.22 11.98
C THR A 258 -5.06 2.44 11.15
N MET A 259 -6.20 3.04 11.45
CA MET A 259 -6.60 4.34 10.93
C MET A 259 -6.41 5.38 12.03
N ASN A 260 -5.39 6.20 11.90
CA ASN A 260 -5.12 7.31 12.80
C ASN A 260 -5.88 8.56 12.38
N TYR A 261 -5.94 8.83 11.06
CA TYR A 261 -6.65 9.97 10.48
C TYR A 261 -6.82 9.75 8.96
N GLY A 262 -7.91 10.25 8.37
CA GLY A 262 -8.17 10.21 6.93
C GLY A 262 -9.67 10.11 6.62
N ASP A 263 -10.00 10.03 5.33
CA ASP A 263 -11.36 9.82 4.82
C ASP A 263 -11.37 8.58 3.91
N ILE A 264 -12.15 7.58 4.28
CA ILE A 264 -12.34 6.34 3.51
C ILE A 264 -13.80 6.29 3.07
N THR A 265 -14.03 6.38 1.76
CA THR A 265 -15.39 6.26 1.21
C THR A 265 -15.88 4.82 1.22
N GLY A 266 -14.99 3.86 1.01
CA GLY A 266 -15.27 2.45 1.14
C GLY A 266 -15.37 1.96 2.58
N SER A 267 -15.12 0.69 2.77
CA SER A 267 -15.15 0.00 4.07
C SER A 267 -13.73 -0.42 4.50
N ILE A 268 -13.57 -0.70 5.79
CA ILE A 268 -12.36 -1.34 6.35
C ILE A 268 -12.68 -2.78 6.71
N TYR A 269 -11.81 -3.70 6.30
CA TYR A 269 -11.85 -5.11 6.62
C TYR A 269 -10.54 -5.51 7.30
N GLY A 270 -10.62 -6.15 8.47
CA GLY A 270 -9.44 -6.69 9.13
C GLY A 270 -8.82 -7.86 8.38
N GLY A 271 -9.65 -8.67 7.72
CA GLY A 271 -9.24 -9.77 6.85
C GLY A 271 -9.01 -9.37 5.39
N GLY A 272 -9.05 -10.35 4.50
CA GLY A 272 -8.89 -10.16 3.06
C GLY A 272 -10.21 -10.02 2.31
N GLU A 273 -10.13 -9.87 0.99
CA GLU A 273 -11.30 -9.78 0.13
C GLU A 273 -11.86 -11.16 -0.21
N GLY A 274 -11.05 -12.00 -0.83
CA GLY A 274 -11.49 -13.24 -1.45
C GLY A 274 -12.43 -13.03 -2.64
N ASN A 275 -12.71 -14.09 -3.36
CA ASN A 275 -13.74 -14.12 -4.39
C ASN A 275 -14.49 -15.47 -4.38
N SER A 276 -15.39 -15.71 -5.32
CA SER A 276 -16.20 -16.95 -5.36
C SER A 276 -15.36 -18.23 -5.47
N GLU A 277 -14.13 -18.14 -5.97
CA GLU A 277 -13.26 -19.29 -6.25
C GLU A 277 -12.09 -19.42 -5.26
N HIS A 278 -11.63 -18.28 -4.71
CA HIS A 278 -10.42 -18.23 -3.92
C HIS A 278 -10.65 -17.50 -2.60
N ALA A 279 -10.31 -18.18 -1.51
CA ALA A 279 -10.32 -17.61 -0.17
C ALA A 279 -9.10 -16.72 0.06
N ALA A 280 -9.27 -15.67 0.87
CA ALA A 280 -8.18 -14.80 1.33
C ALA A 280 -7.99 -14.98 2.84
N ASP A 281 -7.50 -16.14 3.26
CA ASP A 281 -7.37 -16.49 4.69
C ASP A 281 -6.28 -15.69 5.40
N VAL A 282 -6.53 -15.37 6.67
CA VAL A 282 -5.59 -14.71 7.58
C VAL A 282 -5.31 -15.63 8.75
N TYR A 283 -4.07 -16.11 8.90
CA TYR A 283 -3.73 -17.14 9.88
C TYR A 283 -3.40 -16.57 11.27
N GLY A 284 -2.86 -15.34 11.34
CA GLY A 284 -2.54 -14.67 12.60
C GLY A 284 -3.71 -13.92 13.23
N PRO A 285 -3.54 -13.43 14.46
CA PRO A 285 -4.50 -12.52 15.08
C PRO A 285 -4.71 -11.26 14.24
N VAL A 286 -5.98 -10.83 14.15
CA VAL A 286 -6.38 -9.63 13.42
C VAL A 286 -6.76 -8.53 14.40
N THR A 287 -6.22 -7.33 14.19
CA THR A 287 -6.59 -6.14 14.95
C THR A 287 -6.92 -4.98 14.01
N VAL A 288 -8.11 -4.44 14.12
CA VAL A 288 -8.51 -3.18 13.47
C VAL A 288 -8.65 -2.11 14.55
N THR A 289 -7.94 -0.99 14.39
CA THR A 289 -8.00 0.13 15.34
C THR A 289 -8.27 1.44 14.62
N ILE A 290 -9.34 2.12 15.01
CA ILE A 290 -9.69 3.46 14.53
C ILE A 290 -9.47 4.45 15.66
N TRP A 291 -8.58 5.42 15.46
CA TRP A 291 -8.29 6.50 16.40
C TRP A 291 -9.01 7.79 16.04
N ASN A 292 -9.15 8.09 14.76
CA ASN A 292 -9.85 9.27 14.24
C ASN A 292 -10.11 9.10 12.75
N GLY A 293 -10.88 10.02 12.15
CA GLY A 293 -11.21 10.02 10.73
C GLY A 293 -12.63 9.54 10.42
N LYS A 294 -12.90 9.35 9.14
CA LYS A 294 -14.23 8.99 8.62
C LYS A 294 -14.15 7.73 7.74
N VAL A 295 -15.10 6.83 7.93
CA VAL A 295 -15.31 5.66 7.08
C VAL A 295 -16.76 5.69 6.62
N SER A 296 -17.02 5.99 5.35
CA SER A 296 -18.40 6.14 4.83
C SER A 296 -19.11 4.82 4.59
N GLY A 297 -18.35 3.72 4.38
CA GLY A 297 -18.85 2.35 4.41
C GLY A 297 -18.99 1.86 5.85
N ALA A 298 -18.48 0.66 6.13
CA ALA A 298 -18.50 0.08 7.47
C ALA A 298 -17.13 -0.45 7.87
N VAL A 299 -16.94 -0.74 9.16
CA VAL A 299 -15.76 -1.42 9.69
C VAL A 299 -16.13 -2.87 10.00
N TYR A 300 -15.36 -3.81 9.47
CA TYR A 300 -15.49 -5.24 9.68
C TYR A 300 -14.20 -5.81 10.28
N GLY A 301 -14.33 -6.69 11.26
CA GLY A 301 -13.17 -7.39 11.83
C GLY A 301 -12.61 -8.46 10.90
N CYS A 302 -13.43 -9.08 10.06
CA CYS A 302 -13.07 -10.21 9.21
C CYS A 302 -13.08 -9.86 7.72
N ASN A 303 -13.27 -10.88 6.87
CA ASN A 303 -13.16 -10.79 5.42
C ASN A 303 -14.42 -10.18 4.76
N TYR A 304 -14.24 -9.78 3.49
CA TYR A 304 -15.36 -9.29 2.68
C TYR A 304 -16.15 -10.42 2.04
N THR A 305 -15.59 -11.15 1.07
CA THR A 305 -16.37 -12.11 0.25
C THR A 305 -16.09 -13.56 0.60
N ASN A 306 -14.82 -13.95 0.73
CA ASN A 306 -14.41 -15.34 0.95
C ASN A 306 -13.11 -15.43 1.76
N GLY A 307 -12.99 -16.51 2.49
CA GLY A 307 -11.89 -16.71 3.45
C GLY A 307 -12.25 -16.21 4.85
N SER A 308 -11.36 -16.41 5.78
CA SER A 308 -11.63 -16.13 7.19
C SER A 308 -10.33 -15.91 7.96
N PRO A 309 -10.32 -15.04 8.98
CA PRO A 309 -9.31 -15.13 10.03
C PRO A 309 -9.39 -16.49 10.74
N LYS A 310 -8.23 -17.12 10.95
CA LYS A 310 -8.12 -18.41 11.65
C LYS A 310 -7.75 -18.23 13.13
N SER A 311 -7.63 -17.00 13.59
CA SER A 311 -7.26 -16.64 14.95
C SER A 311 -8.18 -15.55 15.49
N THR A 312 -7.84 -14.97 16.64
CA THR A 312 -8.65 -13.93 17.29
C THR A 312 -8.78 -12.68 16.42
N VAL A 313 -9.95 -12.06 16.51
CA VAL A 313 -10.25 -10.79 15.83
C VAL A 313 -10.64 -9.74 16.86
N THR A 314 -10.01 -8.58 16.79
CA THR A 314 -10.27 -7.44 17.68
C THR A 314 -10.55 -6.19 16.86
N VAL A 315 -11.65 -5.50 17.16
CA VAL A 315 -11.98 -4.19 16.56
C VAL A 315 -12.07 -3.15 17.66
N ASN A 316 -11.22 -2.14 17.59
CA ASN A 316 -11.15 -1.04 18.55
C ASN A 316 -11.56 0.27 17.87
N ILE A 317 -12.60 0.93 18.36
CA ILE A 317 -12.99 2.28 17.95
C ILE A 317 -12.69 3.22 19.12
N ASN A 318 -11.58 3.93 19.02
CA ASN A 318 -11.12 4.84 20.07
C ASN A 318 -11.53 6.29 19.82
N GLY A 319 -11.89 6.61 18.58
CA GLY A 319 -12.38 7.93 18.19
C GLY A 319 -12.81 7.95 16.73
N THR A 320 -13.49 9.01 16.32
CA THR A 320 -13.94 9.26 14.94
C THR A 320 -13.88 10.76 14.67
N ALA A 321 -13.92 11.15 13.38
CA ALA A 321 -14.12 12.54 13.02
C ALA A 321 -15.47 13.05 13.54
N THR A 322 -15.55 14.34 13.83
CA THR A 322 -16.84 14.98 14.15
C THR A 322 -17.65 15.09 12.86
N PRO A 323 -18.89 14.58 12.81
CA PRO A 323 -19.74 14.73 11.64
C PRO A 323 -20.02 16.21 11.34
N VAL A 324 -19.98 16.57 10.08
CA VAL A 324 -20.23 17.97 9.63
C VAL A 324 -21.72 18.31 9.75
N GLU A 325 -22.60 17.30 9.63
CA GLU A 325 -24.05 17.45 9.74
C GLU A 325 -24.59 16.53 10.84
N SER A 326 -25.57 16.99 11.59
CA SER A 326 -26.13 16.29 12.76
C SER A 326 -26.84 14.98 12.43
N ALA A 327 -27.08 14.67 11.15
CA ALA A 327 -27.74 13.43 10.70
C ALA A 327 -26.80 12.40 10.09
N THR A 328 -25.47 12.66 10.07
CA THR A 328 -24.48 11.75 9.47
C THR A 328 -23.61 11.11 10.55
N TYR A 329 -23.15 9.89 10.29
CA TYR A 329 -22.21 9.19 11.15
C TYR A 329 -20.84 9.18 10.49
N ALA A 330 -19.78 9.38 11.27
CA ALA A 330 -18.41 9.21 10.79
C ALA A 330 -18.10 7.76 10.42
N ILE A 331 -18.76 6.80 11.10
CA ILE A 331 -18.74 5.36 10.80
C ILE A 331 -20.17 4.86 10.94
N PRO A 332 -20.85 4.49 9.85
CA PRO A 332 -22.26 4.04 9.90
C PRO A 332 -22.47 2.71 10.63
N ALA A 333 -21.51 1.78 10.53
CA ALA A 333 -21.63 0.47 11.18
C ALA A 333 -20.25 -0.11 11.54
N VAL A 334 -20.20 -0.84 12.63
CA VAL A 334 -19.04 -1.63 13.07
C VAL A 334 -19.46 -3.06 13.33
N ASN A 335 -18.81 -4.02 12.69
CA ASN A 335 -19.12 -5.44 12.77
C ASN A 335 -17.85 -6.20 13.19
N GLY A 336 -17.94 -7.06 14.20
CA GLY A 336 -16.84 -7.94 14.60
C GLY A 336 -16.56 -9.04 13.58
N GLY A 337 -17.56 -9.49 12.82
CA GLY A 337 -17.49 -10.51 11.77
C GLY A 337 -17.13 -9.95 10.39
N GLY A 338 -17.37 -10.77 9.37
CA GLY A 338 -17.23 -10.40 7.95
C GLY A 338 -18.48 -9.77 7.36
N ASN A 339 -18.41 -9.38 6.08
CA ASN A 339 -19.57 -8.89 5.35
C ASN A 339 -20.36 -10.05 4.70
N LEU A 340 -19.75 -10.72 3.73
CA LEU A 340 -20.34 -11.90 3.05
C LEU A 340 -19.64 -13.20 3.45
N ALA A 341 -18.42 -13.10 3.99
CA ALA A 341 -17.61 -14.23 4.42
C ALA A 341 -17.99 -14.71 5.83
N GLU A 342 -17.99 -16.01 6.04
CA GLU A 342 -18.16 -16.62 7.36
C GLU A 342 -16.91 -16.39 8.22
N TYR A 343 -17.13 -16.28 9.53
CA TYR A 343 -16.05 -16.35 10.52
C TYR A 343 -16.26 -17.58 11.40
N ASN A 344 -15.41 -18.55 11.20
CA ASN A 344 -15.47 -19.82 11.93
C ASN A 344 -14.37 -19.91 13.01
N GLY A 345 -13.94 -18.81 13.56
CA GLY A 345 -12.87 -18.64 14.55
C GLY A 345 -12.15 -19.94 14.87
N GLY A 346 -10.85 -20.00 14.72
CA GLY A 346 -10.12 -21.27 14.74
C GLY A 346 -10.61 -22.24 15.82
N GLN A 347 -11.29 -23.29 15.40
CA GLN A 347 -11.49 -24.45 16.28
C GLN A 347 -10.11 -25.11 16.39
N THR A 348 -9.50 -24.93 17.54
CA THR A 348 -8.35 -25.75 17.97
C THR A 348 -8.84 -27.15 18.34
#